data_2077a3ba05003a659201926e951d8f29
#
_entry.id   2077a3ba05003a659201926e951d8f29
#
_cell.length_a   1.000
_cell.length_b   1.000
_cell.length_c   1.000
_cell.angle_alpha   90.00
_cell.angle_beta   90.00
_cell.angle_gamma   90.00
#
_symmetry.space_group_name_H-M   'P 1'
#
loop_
_entity.id
_entity.type
_entity.pdbx_description
1 polymer ?
#
loop_
_entity_poly.entity_id
_entity_poly.type
_entity_poly.pdbx_seq_one_letter_code
_entity_poly.pdbx_strand_id
1 'polypeptide(L)'
;MGDVLKGVNRRGVLKGGAAVGGALAVPTIFTSNAWGYTNEPTGGSVTLGFNVPQTGPYADEGADELRAYELAVEHLNGGGDGGMLGTFSSKELGGNGILGKKVEYVTGDTQTKSDAARSSAKRMVEKDGAIMITGGSSSGVAVAVQAYCQEAGVIFMAGLTHSNDTTGKDKRANGFRHFFNSYMSGAALGPVLKNAYGSDRVAYHLTADYNWGWTTEESVKDFTEQQGWQTAAAVRTPLGAGDFSQYITPVLNSGADVLILNHYGKDMVNSLTQAVQFGLRDKQVNGKDFAIVVPLYSRLMAQGAGENVKGIFGSTNWHWSLQDEGSKAFVKSFGQKYGFPPSQAAHTCYVQAILYADACQRAGSFRPSAVGAALEGFTFDGLGNGPTEYRAEDHQCFKDVLVVKGKENPTSKFDVLEVVEVTPRAKVEYDASIFGGELGEFNDGA
;
A
#
# COMPACT_ATOMS: atom_id res chain seq x y z
N MET A 1 -38.27 -48.29 -38.46
CA MET A 1 -36.88 -48.50 -38.76
C MET A 1 -36.18 -47.31 -38.19
N GLY A 2 -35.72 -47.28 -37.04
CA GLY A 2 -35.26 -47.85 -35.83
C GLY A 2 -33.78 -47.90 -35.80
N ASP A 3 -33.06 -47.23 -34.99
CA ASP A 3 -32.09 -47.69 -34.05
C ASP A 3 -31.23 -46.50 -33.56
N VAL A 4 -31.42 -46.06 -32.39
CA VAL A 4 -30.80 -46.35 -31.09
C VAL A 4 -29.28 -46.41 -31.11
N LEU A 5 -28.62 -45.32 -30.69
CA LEU A 5 -27.28 -45.34 -30.21
C LEU A 5 -27.29 -45.14 -28.68
N LYS A 6 -27.10 -46.23 -27.95
CA LYS A 6 -26.89 -46.26 -26.50
C LYS A 6 -25.46 -45.87 -26.14
N GLY A 7 -25.32 -45.06 -25.11
CA GLY A 7 -24.08 -44.60 -24.55
C GLY A 7 -23.17 -45.69 -24.00
N VAL A 8 -21.87 -45.49 -24.16
CA VAL A 8 -20.80 -46.30 -23.59
C VAL A 8 -20.43 -45.79 -22.23
N ASN A 9 -20.62 -46.62 -21.21
CA ASN A 9 -20.35 -46.34 -19.80
C ASN A 9 -18.85 -46.54 -19.50
N ARG A 10 -18.23 -45.55 -18.90
CA ARG A 10 -16.79 -45.48 -18.55
C ARG A 10 -16.26 -46.54 -17.55
N ARG A 11 -17.07 -47.53 -17.16
CA ARG A 11 -16.68 -48.58 -16.18
C ARG A 11 -16.32 -49.93 -16.80
N GLY A 12 -16.26 -50.06 -18.14
CA GLY A 12 -16.08 -51.34 -18.83
C GLY A 12 -14.67 -51.67 -19.33
N VAL A 13 -13.64 -50.83 -19.13
CA VAL A 13 -12.32 -51.01 -19.77
C VAL A 13 -11.23 -51.55 -18.83
N LEU A 14 -11.56 -52.03 -17.67
CA LEU A 14 -10.56 -52.55 -16.67
C LEU A 14 -10.77 -54.03 -16.36
N LYS A 15 -10.93 -54.92 -17.35
CA LYS A 15 -10.77 -56.37 -17.18
C LYS A 15 -10.38 -57.03 -18.49
N GLY A 16 -9.13 -57.42 -18.60
CA GLY A 16 -8.69 -58.42 -19.60
C GLY A 16 -7.34 -58.10 -20.27
N GLY A 17 -6.32 -58.84 -19.93
CA GLY A 17 -5.15 -58.97 -20.79
C GLY A 17 -3.79 -58.89 -20.07
N ALA A 18 -3.44 -59.96 -19.36
CA ALA A 18 -2.03 -60.25 -19.08
C ALA A 18 -1.37 -60.85 -20.32
N ALA A 19 -0.37 -60.18 -20.89
CA ALA A 19 0.63 -60.79 -21.79
C ALA A 19 1.96 -60.11 -21.65
N VAL A 20 2.98 -60.87 -21.38
CA VAL A 20 4.38 -60.55 -21.16
C VAL A 20 4.99 -59.98 -22.45
N GLY A 21 5.61 -58.84 -22.35
CA GLY A 21 6.43 -58.23 -23.40
C GLY A 21 7.25 -57.10 -22.81
N GLY A 22 8.56 -57.34 -22.58
CA GLY A 22 9.50 -56.33 -22.12
C GLY A 22 9.56 -55.14 -23.10
N ALA A 23 9.06 -54.03 -22.70
CA ALA A 23 9.26 -52.75 -23.34
C ALA A 23 9.97 -51.82 -22.40
N LEU A 24 11.11 -51.29 -22.80
CA LEU A 24 11.87 -50.22 -22.16
C LEU A 24 10.92 -49.08 -21.74
N ALA A 25 10.78 -48.87 -20.47
CA ALA A 25 10.08 -47.71 -19.92
C ALA A 25 10.88 -46.45 -20.29
N VAL A 26 10.52 -45.82 -21.37
CA VAL A 26 10.87 -44.44 -21.63
C VAL A 26 10.11 -43.62 -20.55
N PRO A 27 10.81 -42.87 -19.69
CA PRO A 27 10.10 -41.97 -18.78
C PRO A 27 9.34 -40.96 -19.64
N THR A 28 8.03 -41.11 -19.69
CA THR A 28 7.16 -40.04 -20.20
C THR A 28 7.33 -38.87 -19.21
N ILE A 29 8.19 -37.95 -19.56
CA ILE A 29 8.19 -36.62 -18.94
C ILE A 29 6.82 -36.05 -19.28
N PHE A 30 5.90 -36.10 -18.34
CA PHE A 30 4.72 -35.25 -18.38
C PHE A 30 5.22 -33.80 -18.27
N THR A 31 5.52 -33.19 -19.42
CA THR A 31 5.58 -31.75 -19.49
C THR A 31 4.15 -31.28 -19.24
N SER A 32 3.89 -30.80 -18.03
CA SER A 32 2.64 -30.15 -17.66
C SER A 32 2.55 -28.73 -18.29
N ASN A 33 2.63 -28.67 -19.59
CA ASN A 33 2.48 -27.42 -20.39
C ASN A 33 1.12 -27.32 -21.07
N ALA A 34 0.06 -27.78 -20.42
CA ALA A 34 -1.28 -27.65 -21.00
C ALA A 34 -2.00 -26.34 -20.61
N TRP A 35 -1.46 -25.55 -19.68
CA TRP A 35 -2.01 -24.27 -19.24
C TRP A 35 -0.85 -23.31 -18.90
N GLY A 36 -0.20 -22.79 -19.93
CA GLY A 36 0.90 -21.83 -19.76
C GLY A 36 0.38 -20.52 -19.17
N TYR A 37 1.14 -19.91 -18.24
CA TYR A 37 0.92 -18.54 -17.82
C TYR A 37 1.14 -17.61 -19.03
N THR A 38 0.13 -16.81 -19.41
CA THR A 38 0.18 -15.98 -20.63
C THR A 38 1.32 -14.98 -20.63
N ASN A 39 1.65 -14.43 -19.45
CA ASN A 39 2.72 -13.44 -19.27
C ASN A 39 4.02 -14.06 -18.75
N GLU A 40 4.25 -15.38 -18.89
CA GLU A 40 5.46 -16.06 -18.43
C GLU A 40 6.72 -15.46 -19.07
N PRO A 41 7.71 -14.98 -18.28
CA PRO A 41 8.95 -14.45 -18.83
C PRO A 41 9.77 -15.52 -19.53
N THR A 42 9.97 -15.39 -20.84
CA THR A 42 10.67 -16.39 -21.66
C THR A 42 12.20 -16.18 -21.76
N GLY A 43 12.68 -14.98 -21.45
CA GLY A 43 14.11 -14.61 -21.56
C GLY A 43 14.90 -14.74 -20.25
N GLY A 44 16.09 -14.17 -20.25
CA GLY A 44 16.98 -14.06 -19.07
C GLY A 44 16.64 -12.93 -18.11
N SER A 45 15.60 -12.15 -18.39
CA SER A 45 15.12 -11.06 -17.55
C SER A 45 13.63 -11.19 -17.24
N VAL A 46 13.20 -10.45 -16.22
CA VAL A 46 11.82 -10.28 -15.81
C VAL A 46 11.54 -8.79 -15.63
N THR A 47 10.42 -8.29 -16.15
CA THR A 47 10.08 -6.86 -16.13
C THR A 47 9.02 -6.59 -15.06
N LEU A 48 9.28 -5.62 -14.19
CA LEU A 48 8.34 -5.09 -13.22
C LEU A 48 7.83 -3.71 -13.67
N GLY A 49 6.57 -3.40 -13.40
CA GLY A 49 5.94 -2.14 -13.77
C GLY A 49 5.75 -1.22 -12.56
N PHE A 50 6.40 -0.04 -12.56
CA PHE A 50 6.29 0.96 -11.48
C PHE A 50 5.42 2.13 -11.94
N ASN A 51 4.16 2.09 -11.54
CA ASN A 51 3.14 3.04 -11.98
C ASN A 51 2.86 4.06 -10.86
N VAL A 52 3.71 5.07 -10.76
CA VAL A 52 3.73 6.07 -9.69
C VAL A 52 3.26 7.45 -10.18
N PRO A 53 2.77 8.35 -9.30
CA PRO A 53 2.42 9.71 -9.69
C PRO A 53 3.71 10.55 -9.87
N GLN A 54 4.20 10.65 -11.10
CA GLN A 54 5.36 11.50 -11.42
C GLN A 54 4.96 12.97 -11.58
N THR A 55 3.68 13.23 -11.83
CA THR A 55 3.07 14.57 -11.89
C THR A 55 1.78 14.62 -11.07
N GLY A 56 1.24 15.84 -10.84
CA GLY A 56 0.01 16.05 -10.09
C GLY A 56 0.21 16.27 -8.58
N PRO A 57 -0.86 16.19 -7.77
CA PRO A 57 -0.82 16.55 -6.35
C PRO A 57 0.06 15.64 -5.49
N TYR A 58 0.39 14.43 -5.95
CA TYR A 58 1.22 13.45 -5.22
C TYR A 58 2.60 13.22 -5.86
N ALA A 59 3.08 14.15 -6.69
CA ALA A 59 4.34 14.00 -7.41
C ALA A 59 5.56 13.84 -6.49
N ASP A 60 5.59 14.50 -5.35
CA ASP A 60 6.71 14.42 -4.40
C ASP A 60 6.78 13.01 -3.76
N GLU A 61 5.63 12.42 -3.46
CA GLU A 61 5.53 11.04 -2.98
C GLU A 61 5.94 10.05 -4.07
N GLY A 62 5.44 10.22 -5.29
CA GLY A 62 5.77 9.36 -6.44
C GLY A 62 7.25 9.38 -6.80
N ALA A 63 7.93 10.51 -6.64
CA ALA A 63 9.38 10.58 -6.83
C ALA A 63 10.15 9.76 -5.79
N ASP A 64 9.69 9.74 -4.53
CA ASP A 64 10.32 8.95 -3.46
C ASP A 64 9.99 7.46 -3.60
N GLU A 65 8.78 7.14 -4.05
CA GLU A 65 8.36 5.77 -4.41
C GLU A 65 9.24 5.18 -5.51
N LEU A 66 9.45 5.93 -6.60
CA LEU A 66 10.25 5.46 -7.73
C LEU A 66 11.70 5.20 -7.34
N ARG A 67 12.31 6.10 -6.54
CA ARG A 67 13.67 5.88 -6.00
C ARG A 67 13.77 4.57 -5.21
N ALA A 68 12.75 4.26 -4.43
CA ALA A 68 12.73 3.04 -3.62
C ALA A 68 12.57 1.77 -4.46
N TYR A 69 11.74 1.80 -5.50
CA TYR A 69 11.63 0.71 -6.46
C TYR A 69 12.94 0.48 -7.22
N GLU A 70 13.58 1.54 -7.68
CA GLU A 70 14.89 1.46 -8.34
C GLU A 70 15.96 0.87 -7.42
N LEU A 71 15.96 1.26 -6.15
CA LEU A 71 16.86 0.70 -5.14
C LEU A 71 16.56 -0.79 -4.88
N ALA A 72 15.28 -1.18 -4.83
CA ALA A 72 14.91 -2.58 -4.68
C ALA A 72 15.39 -3.43 -5.87
N VAL A 73 15.23 -2.95 -7.10
CA VAL A 73 15.74 -3.62 -8.30
C VAL A 73 17.26 -3.75 -8.28
N GLU A 74 17.96 -2.71 -7.85
CA GLU A 74 19.42 -2.77 -7.68
C GLU A 74 19.83 -3.88 -6.71
N HIS A 75 19.20 -3.94 -5.53
CA HIS A 75 19.51 -4.95 -4.53
C HIS A 75 19.12 -6.36 -4.98
N LEU A 76 17.97 -6.52 -5.64
CA LEU A 76 17.55 -7.83 -6.21
C LEU A 76 18.53 -8.36 -7.25
N ASN A 77 19.22 -7.48 -7.96
CA ASN A 77 20.26 -7.84 -8.93
C ASN A 77 21.69 -7.89 -8.34
N GLY A 78 21.83 -7.82 -7.01
CA GLY A 78 23.13 -7.94 -6.32
C GLY A 78 23.95 -6.65 -6.32
N GLY A 79 23.35 -5.50 -6.64
CA GLY A 79 24.01 -4.20 -6.55
C GLY A 79 23.89 -3.56 -5.16
N GLY A 80 24.63 -2.48 -4.95
CA GLY A 80 24.60 -1.72 -3.69
C GLY A 80 25.12 -2.51 -2.49
N ASP A 81 24.56 -2.23 -1.31
CA ASP A 81 24.88 -2.93 -0.06
C ASP A 81 23.85 -4.02 0.32
N GLY A 82 22.92 -4.33 -0.59
CA GLY A 82 21.88 -5.34 -0.41
C GLY A 82 20.70 -4.88 0.48
N GLY A 83 20.82 -3.75 1.16
CA GLY A 83 19.74 -3.15 1.95
C GLY A 83 19.05 -4.11 2.91
N MET A 84 17.73 -4.17 2.91
CA MET A 84 16.96 -5.05 3.77
C MET A 84 16.99 -6.54 3.38
N LEU A 85 17.59 -6.96 2.27
CA LEU A 85 17.73 -8.38 1.95
C LEU A 85 18.51 -9.14 3.05
N GLY A 86 19.50 -8.48 3.66
CA GLY A 86 20.29 -9.05 4.75
C GLY A 86 19.53 -9.28 6.05
N THR A 87 18.54 -8.45 6.33
CA THR A 87 17.72 -8.46 7.56
C THR A 87 16.41 -9.22 7.40
N PHE A 88 15.93 -9.39 6.17
CA PHE A 88 14.67 -10.06 5.88
C PHE A 88 14.68 -11.52 6.42
N SER A 89 13.61 -11.89 7.14
CA SER A 89 13.49 -13.22 7.77
C SER A 89 13.44 -14.36 6.74
N SER A 90 12.83 -14.14 5.58
CA SER A 90 12.98 -15.02 4.43
C SER A 90 14.40 -14.90 3.87
N LYS A 91 15.05 -16.01 3.57
CA LYS A 91 16.41 -16.05 3.01
C LYS A 91 16.44 -16.51 1.55
N GLU A 92 15.31 -16.41 0.86
CA GLU A 92 15.16 -16.88 -0.51
C GLU A 92 15.81 -15.95 -1.55
N LEU A 93 16.01 -14.67 -1.22
CA LEU A 93 16.59 -13.68 -2.11
C LEU A 93 18.09 -13.55 -1.91
N GLY A 94 18.86 -13.96 -2.91
CA GLY A 94 20.33 -13.95 -2.88
C GLY A 94 21.00 -12.82 -3.69
N GLY A 95 20.24 -11.84 -4.20
CA GLY A 95 20.80 -10.78 -5.04
C GLY A 95 21.15 -11.24 -6.48
N ASN A 96 20.56 -12.31 -6.95
CA ASN A 96 20.77 -12.89 -8.30
C ASN A 96 19.51 -12.80 -9.18
N GLY A 97 18.70 -11.78 -8.97
CA GLY A 97 17.41 -11.56 -9.63
C GLY A 97 16.27 -12.35 -8.99
N ILE A 98 15.25 -12.67 -9.77
CA ILE A 98 14.11 -13.47 -9.36
C ILE A 98 14.11 -14.75 -10.19
N LEU A 99 14.13 -15.90 -9.55
CA LEU A 99 14.26 -17.23 -10.20
C LEU A 99 15.43 -17.27 -11.20
N GLY A 100 16.56 -16.64 -10.85
CA GLY A 100 17.75 -16.55 -11.69
C GLY A 100 17.62 -15.62 -12.90
N LYS A 101 16.51 -14.89 -13.06
CA LYS A 101 16.33 -13.89 -14.10
C LYS A 101 16.66 -12.50 -13.58
N LYS A 102 17.39 -11.71 -14.39
CA LYS A 102 17.68 -10.32 -14.08
C LYS A 102 16.37 -9.51 -13.98
N VAL A 103 16.24 -8.71 -12.95
CA VAL A 103 15.09 -7.82 -12.78
C VAL A 103 15.31 -6.55 -13.60
N GLU A 104 14.38 -6.27 -14.49
CA GLU A 104 14.26 -5.02 -15.23
C GLU A 104 12.94 -4.33 -14.87
N TYR A 105 12.80 -3.05 -15.18
CA TYR A 105 11.56 -2.33 -14.86
C TYR A 105 11.20 -1.30 -15.94
N VAL A 106 9.92 -1.00 -15.97
CA VAL A 106 9.34 0.09 -16.76
C VAL A 106 8.52 1.00 -15.85
N THR A 107 8.39 2.25 -16.21
CA THR A 107 7.70 3.25 -15.39
C THR A 107 6.48 3.84 -16.10
N GLY A 108 5.52 4.32 -15.32
CA GLY A 108 4.36 5.07 -15.79
C GLY A 108 4.08 6.26 -14.87
N ASP A 109 3.42 7.27 -15.43
CA ASP A 109 2.91 8.41 -14.67
C ASP A 109 1.40 8.26 -14.50
N THR A 110 0.95 8.07 -13.26
CA THR A 110 -0.49 7.99 -12.96
C THR A 110 -1.18 9.34 -12.98
N GLN A 111 -0.42 10.44 -12.89
CA GLN A 111 -0.95 11.80 -12.74
C GLN A 111 -1.96 11.94 -11.59
N THR A 112 -2.00 10.98 -10.65
CA THR A 112 -3.04 10.83 -9.62
C THR A 112 -4.45 10.64 -10.21
N LYS A 113 -4.56 10.12 -11.46
CA LYS A 113 -5.80 9.91 -12.21
C LYS A 113 -5.97 8.45 -12.62
N SER A 114 -7.14 7.88 -12.35
CA SER A 114 -7.44 6.47 -12.62
C SER A 114 -7.27 6.07 -14.09
N ASP A 115 -7.75 6.91 -15.03
CA ASP A 115 -7.67 6.62 -16.47
C ASP A 115 -6.23 6.64 -16.99
N ALA A 116 -5.43 7.62 -16.56
CA ALA A 116 -4.00 7.69 -16.90
C ALA A 116 -3.24 6.49 -16.36
N ALA A 117 -3.52 6.12 -15.11
CA ALA A 117 -2.90 4.98 -14.44
C ALA A 117 -3.26 3.65 -15.09
N ARG A 118 -4.55 3.42 -15.43
CA ARG A 118 -4.99 2.22 -16.14
C ARG A 118 -4.36 2.12 -17.53
N SER A 119 -4.28 3.24 -18.26
CA SER A 119 -3.66 3.30 -19.58
C SER A 119 -2.17 2.99 -19.55
N SER A 120 -1.44 3.53 -18.55
CA SER A 120 -0.01 3.24 -18.39
C SER A 120 0.24 1.79 -17.94
N ALA A 121 -0.57 1.25 -17.01
CA ALA A 121 -0.49 -0.15 -16.61
C ALA A 121 -0.73 -1.10 -17.81
N LYS A 122 -1.74 -0.80 -18.62
CA LYS A 122 -2.01 -1.55 -19.85
C LYS A 122 -0.81 -1.57 -20.81
N ARG A 123 -0.18 -0.41 -21.03
CA ARG A 123 1.04 -0.34 -21.84
C ARG A 123 2.15 -1.20 -21.28
N MET A 124 2.40 -1.10 -19.96
CA MET A 124 3.47 -1.85 -19.30
C MET A 124 3.29 -3.37 -19.43
N VAL A 125 2.06 -3.88 -19.28
CA VAL A 125 1.78 -5.31 -19.40
C VAL A 125 1.82 -5.75 -20.87
N GLU A 126 1.04 -5.10 -21.75
CA GLU A 126 0.81 -5.58 -23.12
C GLU A 126 1.96 -5.29 -24.08
N LYS A 127 2.75 -4.23 -23.85
CA LYS A 127 3.84 -3.84 -24.74
C LYS A 127 5.22 -4.06 -24.13
N ASP A 128 5.36 -3.79 -22.84
CA ASP A 128 6.65 -3.83 -22.17
C ASP A 128 6.87 -5.16 -21.41
N GLY A 129 5.86 -6.05 -21.36
CA GLY A 129 5.94 -7.38 -20.75
C GLY A 129 6.07 -7.38 -19.21
N ALA A 130 5.53 -6.36 -18.55
CA ALA A 130 5.52 -6.33 -17.10
C ALA A 130 4.59 -7.41 -16.52
N ILE A 131 5.10 -8.21 -15.60
CA ILE A 131 4.37 -9.32 -14.96
C ILE A 131 3.83 -8.98 -13.59
N MET A 132 4.19 -7.84 -13.07
CA MET A 132 3.69 -7.27 -11.83
C MET A 132 3.61 -5.76 -12.00
N ILE A 133 2.54 -5.17 -11.53
CA ILE A 133 2.38 -3.72 -11.46
C ILE A 133 2.35 -3.31 -9.99
N THR A 134 3.04 -2.24 -9.66
CA THR A 134 2.96 -1.62 -8.33
C THR A 134 2.85 -0.10 -8.46
N GLY A 135 2.55 0.59 -7.37
CA GLY A 135 2.29 2.01 -7.31
C GLY A 135 0.89 2.33 -6.81
N GLY A 136 0.36 3.46 -7.22
CA GLY A 136 -1.01 3.83 -6.87
C GLY A 136 -1.13 4.58 -5.56
N SER A 137 -0.37 5.66 -5.36
CA SER A 137 -0.48 6.54 -4.18
C SER A 137 -1.89 7.09 -3.94
N SER A 138 -2.71 7.20 -4.97
CA SER A 138 -4.14 7.49 -4.86
C SER A 138 -4.94 6.19 -4.78
N SER A 139 -5.85 6.07 -3.81
CA SER A 139 -6.68 4.86 -3.67
C SER A 139 -7.64 4.68 -4.84
N GLY A 140 -8.14 5.75 -5.46
CA GLY A 140 -8.93 5.65 -6.69
C GLY A 140 -8.11 5.09 -7.86
N VAL A 141 -6.83 5.46 -7.96
CA VAL A 141 -5.88 4.88 -8.92
C VAL A 141 -5.65 3.39 -8.62
N ALA A 142 -5.40 3.04 -7.35
CA ALA A 142 -5.15 1.66 -6.95
C ALA A 142 -6.31 0.73 -7.30
N VAL A 143 -7.55 1.14 -7.02
CA VAL A 143 -8.76 0.37 -7.38
C VAL A 143 -8.85 0.13 -8.90
N ALA A 144 -8.58 1.16 -9.72
CA ALA A 144 -8.63 1.04 -11.18
C ALA A 144 -7.52 0.15 -11.75
N VAL A 145 -6.29 0.27 -11.23
CA VAL A 145 -5.15 -0.54 -11.67
C VAL A 145 -5.28 -1.98 -11.20
N GLN A 146 -5.74 -2.21 -9.96
CA GLN A 146 -6.01 -3.54 -9.41
C GLN A 146 -7.03 -4.31 -10.26
N ALA A 147 -8.13 -3.64 -10.65
CA ALA A 147 -9.13 -4.24 -11.53
C ALA A 147 -8.52 -4.63 -12.88
N TYR A 148 -7.68 -3.77 -13.47
CA TYR A 148 -6.98 -4.09 -14.72
C TYR A 148 -6.00 -5.27 -14.53
N CYS A 149 -5.22 -5.29 -13.47
CA CYS A 149 -4.26 -6.37 -13.22
C CYS A 149 -4.96 -7.72 -13.03
N GLN A 150 -6.13 -7.73 -12.38
CA GLN A 150 -7.01 -8.90 -12.29
C GLN A 150 -7.45 -9.38 -13.69
N GLU A 151 -7.88 -8.46 -14.56
CA GLU A 151 -8.28 -8.78 -15.94
C GLU A 151 -7.10 -9.29 -16.78
N ALA A 152 -5.91 -8.70 -16.60
CA ALA A 152 -4.73 -9.00 -17.40
C ALA A 152 -3.94 -10.22 -16.91
N GLY A 153 -4.30 -10.82 -15.79
CA GLY A 153 -3.58 -11.96 -15.21
C GLY A 153 -2.17 -11.61 -14.73
N VAL A 154 -2.00 -10.47 -14.05
CA VAL A 154 -0.76 -10.07 -13.41
C VAL A 154 -1.01 -9.66 -11.96
N ILE A 155 -0.01 -9.78 -11.11
CA ILE A 155 -0.11 -9.35 -9.71
C ILE A 155 -0.08 -7.82 -9.62
N PHE A 156 -0.94 -7.26 -8.76
CA PHE A 156 -0.88 -5.88 -8.32
C PHE A 156 -0.41 -5.78 -6.87
N MET A 157 0.74 -5.15 -6.66
CA MET A 157 1.24 -4.83 -5.33
C MET A 157 0.91 -3.36 -5.03
N ALA A 158 -0.22 -3.13 -4.35
CA ALA A 158 -0.72 -1.79 -4.06
C ALA A 158 0.28 -1.00 -3.22
N GLY A 159 0.80 0.11 -3.76
CA GLY A 159 1.80 0.98 -3.15
C GLY A 159 1.27 1.76 -1.94
N LEU A 160 1.46 3.05 -1.96
CA LEU A 160 0.97 3.95 -0.93
C LEU A 160 -0.55 4.19 -1.10
N THR A 161 -1.38 3.19 -0.90
CA THR A 161 -2.84 3.29 -0.97
C THR A 161 -3.46 2.95 0.39
N HIS A 162 -4.33 3.82 0.91
CA HIS A 162 -4.74 3.81 2.31
C HIS A 162 -6.26 3.68 2.52
N SER A 163 -7.09 3.72 1.46
CA SER A 163 -8.54 3.49 1.60
C SER A 163 -8.84 2.08 2.10
N ASN A 164 -9.88 1.95 2.93
CA ASN A 164 -10.43 0.65 3.31
C ASN A 164 -10.90 -0.16 2.08
N ASP A 165 -11.37 0.54 1.05
CA ASP A 165 -11.94 -0.06 -0.16
C ASP A 165 -10.97 -0.98 -0.91
N THR A 166 -9.67 -0.65 -0.93
CA THR A 166 -8.66 -1.36 -1.74
C THR A 166 -8.57 -2.86 -1.42
N THR A 167 -8.61 -3.23 -0.14
CA THR A 167 -8.65 -4.62 0.34
C THR A 167 -9.99 -4.94 1.03
N GLY A 168 -11.00 -4.10 0.82
CA GLY A 168 -12.38 -4.25 1.24
C GLY A 168 -13.27 -4.54 0.04
N LYS A 169 -14.29 -3.67 -0.21
CA LYS A 169 -15.29 -3.88 -1.27
C LYS A 169 -14.72 -4.00 -2.69
N ASP A 170 -13.55 -3.41 -2.94
CA ASP A 170 -12.90 -3.43 -4.25
C ASP A 170 -11.74 -4.44 -4.35
N LYS A 171 -11.55 -5.30 -3.34
CA LYS A 171 -10.48 -6.32 -3.34
C LYS A 171 -10.53 -7.25 -4.55
N ARG A 172 -9.37 -7.74 -4.97
CA ARG A 172 -9.22 -8.70 -6.07
C ARG A 172 -8.17 -9.74 -5.71
N ALA A 173 -8.32 -10.97 -6.20
CA ALA A 173 -7.39 -12.05 -5.92
C ALA A 173 -5.96 -11.74 -6.35
N ASN A 174 -5.76 -11.07 -7.50
CA ASN A 174 -4.42 -10.67 -7.95
C ASN A 174 -3.87 -9.42 -7.24
N GLY A 175 -4.57 -8.84 -6.25
CA GLY A 175 -4.19 -7.60 -5.58
C GLY A 175 -3.76 -7.82 -4.13
N PHE A 176 -2.59 -7.27 -3.74
CA PHE A 176 -2.05 -7.31 -2.37
C PHE A 176 -1.67 -5.90 -1.90
N ARG A 177 -1.87 -5.59 -0.62
CA ARG A 177 -1.51 -4.30 -0.05
C ARG A 177 -0.65 -4.43 1.21
N HIS A 178 0.57 -3.88 1.14
CA HIS A 178 1.47 -3.79 2.29
C HIS A 178 1.15 -2.59 3.20
N PHE A 179 0.62 -1.51 2.64
CA PHE A 179 0.33 -0.29 3.40
C PHE A 179 -0.88 -0.48 4.33
N PHE A 180 -0.86 0.17 5.49
CA PHE A 180 -2.00 0.18 6.42
C PHE A 180 -3.18 0.97 5.82
N ASN A 181 -4.37 0.84 6.40
CA ASN A 181 -5.57 1.50 5.88
C ASN A 181 -6.16 2.56 6.83
N SER A 182 -7.23 3.21 6.38
CA SER A 182 -7.90 4.28 7.12
C SER A 182 -8.47 3.81 8.46
N TYR A 183 -8.98 2.59 8.55
CA TYR A 183 -9.44 2.00 9.80
C TYR A 183 -8.30 1.89 10.82
N MET A 184 -7.15 1.38 10.40
CA MET A 184 -5.97 1.26 11.25
C MET A 184 -5.47 2.63 11.74
N SER A 185 -5.57 3.68 10.88
CA SER A 185 -5.30 5.06 11.29
C SER A 185 -6.23 5.53 12.39
N GLY A 186 -7.53 5.35 12.21
CA GLY A 186 -8.54 5.73 13.22
C GLY A 186 -8.32 5.00 14.53
N ALA A 187 -8.10 3.67 14.47
CA ALA A 187 -7.85 2.83 15.65
C ALA A 187 -6.60 3.25 16.43
N ALA A 188 -5.52 3.65 15.73
CA ALA A 188 -4.30 4.11 16.38
C ALA A 188 -4.44 5.55 16.92
N LEU A 189 -5.06 6.45 16.16
CA LEU A 189 -5.17 7.86 16.51
C LEU A 189 -6.18 8.13 17.62
N GLY A 190 -7.35 7.51 17.60
CA GLY A 190 -8.44 7.82 18.54
C GLY A 190 -8.01 7.87 20.01
N PRO A 191 -7.38 6.81 20.56
CA PRO A 191 -6.89 6.82 21.95
C PRO A 191 -5.82 7.88 22.21
N VAL A 192 -4.90 8.11 21.28
CA VAL A 192 -3.84 9.10 21.43
C VAL A 192 -4.41 10.52 21.44
N LEU A 193 -5.35 10.82 20.56
CA LEU A 193 -6.02 12.12 20.50
C LEU A 193 -6.85 12.40 21.78
N LYS A 194 -7.54 11.37 22.31
CA LYS A 194 -8.22 11.48 23.60
C LYS A 194 -7.25 11.81 24.73
N ASN A 195 -6.11 11.13 24.78
CA ASN A 195 -5.09 11.39 25.82
C ASN A 195 -4.51 12.79 25.68
N ALA A 196 -4.30 13.29 24.46
CA ALA A 196 -3.72 14.60 24.19
C ALA A 196 -4.71 15.76 24.42
N TYR A 197 -5.98 15.57 24.05
CA TYR A 197 -6.96 16.67 23.95
C TYR A 197 -8.19 16.52 24.84
N GLY A 198 -8.38 15.34 25.46
CA GLY A 198 -9.56 15.00 26.25
C GLY A 198 -10.70 14.39 25.40
N SER A 199 -11.79 13.99 26.05
CA SER A 199 -12.94 13.34 25.44
C SER A 199 -14.08 14.31 25.08
N ASP A 200 -14.00 15.57 25.48
CA ASP A 200 -15.04 16.58 25.23
C ASP A 200 -14.54 17.55 24.13
N ARG A 201 -14.53 17.08 22.89
CA ARG A 201 -14.09 17.85 21.70
C ARG A 201 -15.14 17.82 20.60
N VAL A 202 -15.13 18.85 19.76
CA VAL A 202 -16.01 18.98 18.59
C VAL A 202 -15.15 19.10 17.35
N ALA A 203 -15.19 18.09 16.50
CA ALA A 203 -14.39 18.01 15.28
C ALA A 203 -15.14 18.58 14.05
N TYR A 204 -14.37 19.20 13.17
CA TYR A 204 -14.78 19.58 11.81
C TYR A 204 -13.84 18.89 10.82
N HIS A 205 -14.38 18.14 9.86
CA HIS A 205 -13.60 17.45 8.87
C HIS A 205 -13.56 18.22 7.55
N LEU A 206 -12.36 18.44 7.00
CA LEU A 206 -12.16 18.78 5.60
C LEU A 206 -11.57 17.59 4.89
N THR A 207 -12.22 17.13 3.82
CA THR A 207 -11.98 15.81 3.26
C THR A 207 -11.83 15.88 1.75
N ALA A 208 -10.72 15.36 1.22
CA ALA A 208 -10.52 15.21 -0.21
C ALA A 208 -11.59 14.30 -0.83
N ASP A 209 -12.24 14.76 -1.90
CA ASP A 209 -13.43 14.12 -2.47
C ASP A 209 -13.10 12.95 -3.39
N TYR A 210 -12.59 11.85 -2.79
CA TYR A 210 -12.33 10.56 -3.45
C TYR A 210 -12.25 9.42 -2.42
N ASN A 211 -12.14 8.16 -2.88
CA ASN A 211 -12.20 6.95 -2.05
C ASN A 211 -11.42 7.02 -0.72
N TRP A 212 -10.16 7.48 -0.76
CA TRP A 212 -9.36 7.56 0.46
C TRP A 212 -9.91 8.58 1.45
N GLY A 213 -10.26 9.76 0.96
CA GLY A 213 -10.81 10.82 1.81
C GLY A 213 -12.07 10.34 2.53
N TRP A 214 -12.98 9.69 1.81
CA TRP A 214 -14.24 9.20 2.36
C TRP A 214 -14.02 8.16 3.46
N THR A 215 -13.20 7.15 3.20
CA THR A 215 -12.94 6.07 4.18
C THR A 215 -12.10 6.55 5.37
N THR A 216 -11.25 7.57 5.16
CA THR A 216 -10.45 8.16 6.26
C THR A 216 -11.32 9.02 7.16
N GLU A 217 -12.21 9.86 6.59
CA GLU A 217 -13.17 10.63 7.35
C GLU A 217 -14.05 9.71 8.21
N GLU A 218 -14.67 8.70 7.59
CA GLU A 218 -15.51 7.72 8.28
C GLU A 218 -14.74 7.05 9.44
N SER A 219 -13.56 6.48 9.16
CA SER A 219 -12.78 5.77 10.18
C SER A 219 -12.32 6.68 11.32
N VAL A 220 -11.78 7.87 11.02
CA VAL A 220 -11.30 8.78 12.06
C VAL A 220 -12.47 9.33 12.87
N LYS A 221 -13.59 9.66 12.24
CA LYS A 221 -14.82 10.06 12.91
C LYS A 221 -15.29 8.99 13.88
N ASP A 222 -15.46 7.75 13.41
CA ASP A 222 -15.94 6.65 14.23
C ASP A 222 -15.07 6.42 15.46
N PHE A 223 -13.75 6.38 15.29
CA PHE A 223 -12.83 6.17 16.41
C PHE A 223 -12.73 7.37 17.36
N THR A 224 -12.86 8.60 16.87
CA THR A 224 -12.90 9.78 17.78
C THR A 224 -14.23 9.90 18.51
N GLU A 225 -15.35 9.57 17.87
CA GLU A 225 -16.68 9.52 18.51
C GLU A 225 -16.73 8.42 19.59
N GLN A 226 -16.11 7.26 19.39
CA GLN A 226 -15.91 6.24 20.42
C GLN A 226 -15.11 6.76 21.62
N GLN A 227 -14.26 7.77 21.43
CA GLN A 227 -13.53 8.43 22.50
C GLN A 227 -14.33 9.58 23.17
N GLY A 228 -15.54 9.84 22.74
CA GLY A 228 -16.46 10.84 23.30
C GLY A 228 -16.48 12.18 22.53
N TRP A 229 -15.79 12.28 21.38
CA TRP A 229 -15.85 13.46 20.55
C TRP A 229 -17.19 13.58 19.82
N GLN A 230 -17.51 14.78 19.34
CA GLN A 230 -18.65 15.04 18.46
C GLN A 230 -18.14 15.57 17.12
N THR A 231 -18.91 15.34 16.06
CA THR A 231 -18.63 15.87 14.73
C THR A 231 -19.61 17.00 14.41
N ALA A 232 -19.10 18.22 14.25
CA ALA A 232 -19.91 19.38 13.87
C ALA A 232 -20.28 19.35 12.38
N ALA A 233 -19.31 19.00 11.52
CA ALA A 233 -19.50 18.88 10.07
C ALA A 233 -18.37 18.06 9.41
N ALA A 234 -18.68 17.57 8.21
CA ALA A 234 -17.73 16.97 7.30
C ALA A 234 -17.98 17.56 5.90
N VAL A 235 -16.96 18.20 5.32
CA VAL A 235 -17.05 18.93 4.06
C VAL A 235 -16.05 18.39 3.06
N ARG A 236 -16.53 18.10 1.86
CA ARG A 236 -15.73 17.61 0.75
C ARG A 236 -14.99 18.73 0.03
N THR A 237 -13.74 18.51 -0.32
CA THR A 237 -12.91 19.43 -1.10
C THR A 237 -12.40 18.73 -2.36
N PRO A 238 -12.29 19.43 -3.50
CA PRO A 238 -11.74 18.83 -4.70
C PRO A 238 -10.29 18.37 -4.49
N LEU A 239 -9.93 17.18 -5.02
CA LEU A 239 -8.55 16.72 -5.05
C LEU A 239 -7.70 17.64 -5.93
N GLY A 240 -6.55 18.08 -5.43
CA GLY A 240 -5.64 19.01 -6.10
C GLY A 240 -6.04 20.47 -5.97
N ALA A 241 -6.86 20.82 -4.97
CA ALA A 241 -7.22 22.21 -4.69
C ALA A 241 -6.00 23.02 -4.25
N GLY A 242 -5.83 24.21 -4.86
CA GLY A 242 -4.78 25.16 -4.46
C GLY A 242 -5.22 26.13 -3.36
N ASP A 243 -6.53 26.39 -3.28
CA ASP A 243 -7.15 27.35 -2.35
C ASP A 243 -8.22 26.65 -1.51
N PHE A 244 -8.02 26.66 -0.20
CA PHE A 244 -8.93 26.09 0.80
C PHE A 244 -9.68 27.15 1.62
N SER A 245 -9.50 28.45 1.35
CA SER A 245 -10.06 29.55 2.13
C SER A 245 -11.58 29.47 2.29
N GLN A 246 -12.31 29.13 1.23
CA GLN A 246 -13.76 28.95 1.26
C GLN A 246 -14.23 27.79 2.15
N TYR A 247 -13.37 26.78 2.37
CA TYR A 247 -13.65 25.62 3.22
C TYR A 247 -13.23 25.85 4.68
N ILE A 248 -12.18 26.66 4.90
CA ILE A 248 -11.66 26.99 6.23
C ILE A 248 -12.53 28.05 6.92
N THR A 249 -13.05 29.03 6.17
CA THR A 249 -13.89 30.12 6.72
C THR A 249 -15.09 29.60 7.53
N PRO A 250 -15.87 28.59 7.10
CA PRO A 250 -16.95 28.01 7.91
C PRO A 250 -16.47 27.37 9.22
N VAL A 251 -15.24 26.81 9.26
CA VAL A 251 -14.68 26.21 10.48
C VAL A 251 -14.58 27.22 11.60
N LEU A 252 -14.23 28.49 11.29
CA LEU A 252 -14.10 29.57 12.27
C LEU A 252 -15.38 29.83 13.05
N ASN A 253 -16.55 29.56 12.46
CA ASN A 253 -17.87 29.87 13.01
C ASN A 253 -18.69 28.61 13.35
N SER A 254 -18.12 27.42 13.22
CA SER A 254 -18.83 26.13 13.40
C SER A 254 -19.03 25.73 14.86
N GLY A 255 -18.32 26.36 15.79
CA GLY A 255 -18.23 25.91 17.17
C GLY A 255 -17.29 24.71 17.39
N ALA A 256 -16.68 24.17 16.33
CA ALA A 256 -15.66 23.14 16.44
C ALA A 256 -14.39 23.69 17.09
N ASP A 257 -13.72 22.85 17.84
CA ASP A 257 -12.43 23.11 18.48
C ASP A 257 -11.31 22.18 17.99
N VAL A 258 -11.63 21.32 17.00
CA VAL A 258 -10.66 20.47 16.28
C VAL A 258 -10.95 20.54 14.77
N LEU A 259 -9.91 20.74 13.98
CA LEU A 259 -9.94 20.55 12.52
C LEU A 259 -9.22 19.28 12.15
N ILE A 260 -9.90 18.36 11.48
CA ILE A 260 -9.31 17.13 10.95
C ILE A 260 -9.16 17.31 9.43
N LEU A 261 -7.91 17.31 8.96
CA LEU A 261 -7.56 17.44 7.56
C LEU A 261 -7.35 16.06 6.95
N ASN A 262 -8.41 15.49 6.36
CA ASN A 262 -8.33 14.25 5.59
C ASN A 262 -7.78 14.56 4.19
N HIS A 263 -6.60 15.19 4.15
CA HIS A 263 -5.85 15.59 2.97
C HIS A 263 -4.47 14.94 2.94
N TYR A 264 -3.94 14.73 1.75
CA TYR A 264 -2.62 14.14 1.53
C TYR A 264 -1.82 14.93 0.49
N GLY A 265 -0.49 14.76 0.47
CA GLY A 265 0.40 15.43 -0.47
C GLY A 265 0.25 16.96 -0.43
N LYS A 266 0.19 17.60 -1.59
CA LYS A 266 0.08 19.06 -1.70
C LYS A 266 -1.21 19.63 -1.12
N ASP A 267 -2.30 18.87 -1.15
CA ASP A 267 -3.57 19.30 -0.57
C ASP A 267 -3.44 19.50 0.95
N MET A 268 -2.74 18.59 1.64
CA MET A 268 -2.47 18.74 3.06
C MET A 268 -1.57 19.94 3.34
N VAL A 269 -0.49 20.10 2.60
CA VAL A 269 0.43 21.23 2.76
C VAL A 269 -0.32 22.57 2.59
N ASN A 270 -1.16 22.68 1.57
CA ASN A 270 -1.92 23.89 1.30
C ASN A 270 -3.01 24.15 2.36
N SER A 271 -3.82 23.15 2.68
CA SER A 271 -4.92 23.29 3.64
C SER A 271 -4.43 23.58 5.05
N LEU A 272 -3.36 22.89 5.50
CA LEU A 272 -2.75 23.17 6.79
C LEU A 272 -2.16 24.58 6.86
N THR A 273 -1.38 24.96 5.85
CA THR A 273 -0.78 26.31 5.79
C THR A 273 -1.85 27.38 5.85
N GLN A 274 -2.92 27.24 5.07
CA GLN A 274 -4.02 28.19 5.08
C GLN A 274 -4.80 28.17 6.40
N ALA A 275 -5.04 26.99 7.00
CA ALA A 275 -5.70 26.90 8.30
C ALA A 275 -4.93 27.67 9.40
N VAL A 276 -3.60 27.57 9.40
CA VAL A 276 -2.74 28.36 10.30
C VAL A 276 -2.80 29.86 9.96
N GLN A 277 -2.73 30.24 8.69
CA GLN A 277 -2.84 31.65 8.26
C GLN A 277 -4.20 32.29 8.64
N PHE A 278 -5.27 31.51 8.67
CA PHE A 278 -6.59 31.94 9.14
C PHE A 278 -6.69 32.03 10.68
N GLY A 279 -5.59 31.77 11.40
CA GLY A 279 -5.51 31.91 12.86
C GLY A 279 -6.14 30.76 13.64
N LEU A 280 -6.42 29.60 13.01
CA LEU A 280 -7.04 28.47 13.71
C LEU A 280 -6.16 27.94 14.85
N ARG A 281 -4.83 27.97 14.68
CA ARG A 281 -3.89 27.52 15.72
C ARG A 281 -3.96 28.34 17.03
N ASP A 282 -4.18 29.64 16.88
CA ASP A 282 -4.20 30.57 18.01
C ASP A 282 -5.61 30.78 18.58
N LYS A 283 -6.59 30.08 18.02
CA LYS A 283 -7.99 30.20 18.41
C LYS A 283 -8.29 29.39 19.66
N GLN A 284 -9.16 29.93 20.50
CA GLN A 284 -9.79 29.18 21.59
C GLN A 284 -11.29 29.07 21.37
N VAL A 285 -11.85 27.92 21.69
CA VAL A 285 -13.29 27.63 21.64
C VAL A 285 -13.69 27.03 22.99
N ASN A 286 -14.64 27.67 23.67
CA ASN A 286 -15.12 27.23 24.99
C ASN A 286 -13.98 27.00 26.02
N GLY A 287 -12.95 27.85 25.98
CA GLY A 287 -11.78 27.76 26.88
C GLY A 287 -10.78 26.66 26.53
N LYS A 288 -10.89 26.02 25.38
CA LYS A 288 -9.97 24.99 24.87
C LYS A 288 -9.18 25.55 23.69
N ASP A 289 -7.89 25.26 23.65
CA ASP A 289 -7.05 25.54 22.50
C ASP A 289 -7.52 24.72 21.27
N PHE A 290 -7.54 25.36 20.11
CA PHE A 290 -7.94 24.73 18.86
C PHE A 290 -6.87 23.74 18.41
N ALA A 291 -7.27 22.51 18.09
CA ALA A 291 -6.36 21.46 17.62
C ALA A 291 -6.51 21.24 16.09
N ILE A 292 -5.42 20.85 15.45
CA ILE A 292 -5.42 20.37 14.06
C ILE A 292 -4.84 18.95 14.02
N VAL A 293 -5.45 18.05 13.26
CA VAL A 293 -5.06 16.66 13.11
C VAL A 293 -4.93 16.33 11.63
N VAL A 294 -3.88 15.60 11.26
CA VAL A 294 -3.64 15.10 9.89
C VAL A 294 -3.57 13.57 9.94
N PRO A 295 -4.66 12.83 9.66
CA PRO A 295 -4.75 11.39 9.92
C PRO A 295 -3.67 10.54 9.27
N LEU A 296 -3.29 10.82 8.02
CA LEU A 296 -2.18 10.17 7.34
C LEU A 296 -1.05 11.19 7.17
N TYR A 297 0.12 10.92 7.78
CA TYR A 297 1.14 11.92 7.93
C TYR A 297 2.51 11.42 7.46
N SER A 298 3.03 11.98 6.37
CA SER A 298 4.35 11.65 5.85
C SER A 298 5.40 12.71 6.19
N ARG A 299 6.67 12.28 6.18
CA ARG A 299 7.81 13.21 6.30
C ARG A 299 7.79 14.26 5.18
N LEU A 300 7.42 13.87 3.96
CA LEU A 300 7.39 14.79 2.80
C LEU A 300 6.35 15.89 3.00
N MET A 301 5.15 15.54 3.44
CA MET A 301 4.09 16.49 3.78
C MET A 301 4.52 17.42 4.92
N ALA A 302 5.08 16.86 5.98
CA ALA A 302 5.55 17.64 7.13
C ALA A 302 6.67 18.61 6.72
N GLN A 303 7.60 18.19 5.89
CA GLN A 303 8.66 19.04 5.36
C GLN A 303 8.08 20.16 4.45
N GLY A 304 7.09 19.84 3.62
CA GLY A 304 6.42 20.82 2.75
C GLY A 304 5.65 21.89 3.53
N ALA A 305 5.02 21.52 4.64
CA ALA A 305 4.28 22.46 5.50
C ALA A 305 5.17 23.23 6.50
N GLY A 306 6.43 22.81 6.70
CA GLY A 306 7.43 23.50 7.52
C GLY A 306 6.98 23.70 8.97
N GLU A 307 7.11 24.93 9.49
CA GLU A 307 6.75 25.28 10.88
C GLU A 307 5.26 25.02 11.24
N ASN A 308 4.40 24.91 10.23
CA ASN A 308 2.98 24.69 10.45
C ASN A 308 2.66 23.31 11.03
N VAL A 309 3.60 22.36 11.02
CA VAL A 309 3.38 21.00 11.53
C VAL A 309 3.56 20.85 13.04
N LYS A 310 4.12 21.84 13.71
CA LYS A 310 4.41 21.76 15.16
C LYS A 310 3.19 21.34 15.96
N GLY A 311 3.35 20.32 16.79
CA GLY A 311 2.32 19.82 17.68
C GLY A 311 1.20 19.01 17.02
N ILE A 312 1.18 18.85 15.67
CA ILE A 312 0.12 18.16 14.93
C ILE A 312 0.34 16.65 14.94
N PHE A 313 -0.70 15.91 15.34
CA PHE A 313 -0.70 14.45 15.35
C PHE A 313 -1.17 13.88 14.01
N GLY A 314 -0.64 12.70 13.69
CA GLY A 314 -1.09 11.87 12.59
C GLY A 314 -0.54 10.45 12.70
N SER A 315 -0.89 9.59 11.77
CA SER A 315 -0.43 8.19 11.75
C SER A 315 0.45 7.89 10.54
N THR A 316 1.30 6.88 10.68
CA THR A 316 2.14 6.34 9.62
C THR A 316 2.43 4.86 9.87
N ASN A 317 2.77 4.11 8.82
CA ASN A 317 3.14 2.70 8.97
C ASN A 317 4.65 2.49 9.23
N TRP A 318 5.46 3.52 9.01
CA TRP A 318 6.91 3.45 9.15
C TRP A 318 7.49 4.87 9.27
N HIS A 319 8.61 4.99 9.99
CA HIS A 319 9.36 6.24 10.12
C HIS A 319 10.85 5.96 10.10
N TRP A 320 11.62 6.81 9.41
CA TRP A 320 13.06 6.62 9.22
C TRP A 320 13.89 6.61 10.51
N SER A 321 13.33 7.09 11.62
CA SER A 321 13.99 7.08 12.94
C SER A 321 13.84 5.77 13.71
N LEU A 322 13.12 4.78 13.18
CA LEU A 322 13.00 3.46 13.80
C LEU A 322 14.37 2.79 13.96
N GLN A 323 14.55 2.03 15.03
CA GLN A 323 15.84 1.48 15.42
C GLN A 323 16.01 -0.01 15.17
N ASP A 324 15.01 -0.67 14.60
CA ASP A 324 15.15 -2.07 14.16
C ASP A 324 16.15 -2.20 13.00
N GLU A 325 16.73 -3.39 12.85
CA GLU A 325 17.83 -3.62 11.90
C GLU A 325 17.38 -3.42 10.43
N GLY A 326 16.14 -3.79 10.08
CA GLY A 326 15.58 -3.56 8.74
C GLY A 326 15.48 -2.08 8.41
N SER A 327 14.90 -1.29 9.33
CA SER A 327 14.79 0.16 9.17
C SER A 327 16.17 0.82 9.03
N LYS A 328 17.14 0.46 9.87
CA LYS A 328 18.51 0.99 9.77
C LYS A 328 19.17 0.64 8.44
N ALA A 329 19.02 -0.61 7.98
CA ALA A 329 19.58 -1.04 6.71
C ALA A 329 18.99 -0.25 5.54
N PHE A 330 17.67 -0.06 5.52
CA PHE A 330 17.00 0.73 4.47
C PHE A 330 17.41 2.21 4.48
N VAL A 331 17.38 2.83 5.67
CA VAL A 331 17.79 4.25 5.83
C VAL A 331 19.23 4.46 5.36
N LYS A 332 20.14 3.53 5.70
CA LYS A 332 21.54 3.58 5.27
C LYS A 332 21.65 3.49 3.75
N SER A 333 21.07 2.45 3.12
CA SER A 333 21.17 2.23 1.67
C SER A 333 20.55 3.38 0.88
N PHE A 334 19.34 3.80 1.25
CA PHE A 334 18.65 4.91 0.61
C PHE A 334 19.40 6.22 0.78
N GLY A 335 19.87 6.50 2.01
CA GLY A 335 20.65 7.70 2.32
C GLY A 335 21.98 7.78 1.60
N GLN A 336 22.69 6.65 1.45
CA GLN A 336 23.92 6.57 0.68
C GLN A 336 23.70 6.88 -0.80
N LYS A 337 22.62 6.41 -1.40
CA LYS A 337 22.32 6.60 -2.82
C LYS A 337 21.77 7.99 -3.12
N TYR A 338 20.87 8.51 -2.26
CA TYR A 338 20.09 9.72 -2.57
C TYR A 338 20.44 10.94 -1.72
N GLY A 339 21.22 10.78 -0.65
CA GLY A 339 21.71 11.88 0.20
C GLY A 339 20.70 12.43 1.22
N PHE A 340 19.58 11.73 1.46
CA PHE A 340 18.56 12.09 2.43
C PHE A 340 17.81 10.86 2.93
N PRO A 341 17.11 10.92 4.09
CA PRO A 341 16.38 9.78 4.61
C PRO A 341 15.13 9.46 3.77
N PRO A 342 14.73 8.18 3.62
CA PRO A 342 13.53 7.78 2.92
C PRO A 342 12.24 8.22 3.64
N SER A 343 11.15 8.33 2.87
CA SER A 343 9.80 8.49 3.41
C SER A 343 9.14 7.13 3.70
N GLN A 344 7.96 7.16 4.33
CA GLN A 344 7.10 5.97 4.46
C GLN A 344 6.67 5.41 3.10
N ALA A 345 6.46 6.29 2.10
CA ALA A 345 6.14 5.89 0.73
C ALA A 345 7.28 5.08 0.12
N ALA A 346 8.51 5.60 0.23
CA ALA A 346 9.71 4.89 -0.22
C ALA A 346 9.86 3.53 0.46
N HIS A 347 9.70 3.47 1.80
CA HIS A 347 9.79 2.21 2.54
C HIS A 347 8.78 1.18 2.05
N THR A 348 7.51 1.56 1.95
CA THR A 348 6.45 0.66 1.50
C THR A 348 6.72 0.13 0.10
N CYS A 349 7.16 0.98 -0.81
CA CYS A 349 7.43 0.61 -2.20
C CYS A 349 8.62 -0.35 -2.33
N TYR A 350 9.70 -0.09 -1.59
CA TYR A 350 10.83 -1.03 -1.52
C TYR A 350 10.39 -2.40 -1.02
N VAL A 351 9.67 -2.43 0.12
CA VAL A 351 9.21 -3.68 0.74
C VAL A 351 8.30 -4.48 -0.20
N GLN A 352 7.41 -3.83 -0.94
CA GLN A 352 6.52 -4.53 -1.88
C GLN A 352 7.25 -5.19 -3.03
N ALA A 353 8.26 -4.54 -3.59
CA ALA A 353 9.09 -5.15 -4.64
C ALA A 353 9.85 -6.38 -4.11
N ILE A 354 10.39 -6.29 -2.89
CA ILE A 354 11.07 -7.41 -2.22
C ILE A 354 10.10 -8.55 -1.92
N LEU A 355 8.91 -8.28 -1.40
CA LEU A 355 7.90 -9.29 -1.07
C LEU A 355 7.37 -10.01 -2.31
N TYR A 356 7.17 -9.30 -3.42
CA TYR A 356 6.82 -9.95 -4.69
C TYR A 356 7.93 -10.88 -5.17
N ALA A 357 9.18 -10.40 -5.16
CA ALA A 357 10.32 -11.21 -5.57
C ALA A 357 10.50 -12.46 -4.70
N ASP A 358 10.37 -12.32 -3.38
CA ASP A 358 10.42 -13.40 -2.42
C ASP A 358 9.29 -14.43 -2.64
N ALA A 359 8.09 -13.96 -2.86
CA ALA A 359 6.95 -14.82 -3.15
C ALA A 359 7.16 -15.65 -4.44
N CYS A 360 7.71 -15.03 -5.48
CA CYS A 360 8.08 -15.75 -6.71
C CYS A 360 9.14 -16.84 -6.43
N GLN A 361 10.16 -16.54 -5.60
CA GLN A 361 11.21 -17.51 -5.23
C GLN A 361 10.61 -18.68 -4.44
N ARG A 362 9.78 -18.42 -3.41
CA ARG A 362 9.11 -19.47 -2.61
C ARG A 362 8.15 -20.31 -3.45
N ALA A 363 7.45 -19.68 -4.39
CA ALA A 363 6.54 -20.35 -5.31
C ALA A 363 7.27 -21.13 -6.43
N GLY A 364 8.52 -20.79 -6.73
CA GLY A 364 9.24 -21.31 -7.91
C GLY A 364 8.55 -20.92 -9.23
N SER A 365 7.77 -19.82 -9.26
CA SER A 365 6.89 -19.45 -10.38
C SER A 365 6.62 -17.94 -10.39
N PHE A 366 6.29 -17.41 -11.58
CA PHE A 366 5.76 -16.07 -11.76
C PHE A 366 4.23 -16.04 -11.91
N ARG A 367 3.59 -17.20 -11.92
CA ARG A 367 2.15 -17.34 -12.12
C ARG A 367 1.38 -16.69 -10.95
N PRO A 368 0.42 -15.79 -11.19
CA PRO A 368 -0.31 -15.10 -10.14
C PRO A 368 -0.91 -15.99 -9.06
N SER A 369 -1.54 -17.11 -9.43
CA SER A 369 -2.11 -18.04 -8.45
C SER A 369 -1.05 -18.68 -7.53
N ALA A 370 0.15 -18.99 -8.05
CA ALA A 370 1.24 -19.53 -7.25
C ALA A 370 1.90 -18.47 -6.36
N VAL A 371 2.10 -17.27 -6.90
CA VAL A 371 2.66 -16.12 -6.15
C VAL A 371 1.68 -15.67 -5.05
N GLY A 372 0.39 -15.60 -5.38
CA GLY A 372 -0.66 -15.28 -4.42
C GLY A 372 -0.71 -16.28 -3.26
N ALA A 373 -0.75 -17.58 -3.56
CA ALA A 373 -0.71 -18.63 -2.54
C ALA A 373 0.55 -18.57 -1.66
N ALA A 374 1.67 -18.06 -2.19
CA ALA A 374 2.89 -17.84 -1.41
C ALA A 374 2.82 -16.57 -0.54
N LEU A 375 1.96 -15.60 -0.86
CA LEU A 375 1.74 -14.39 -0.06
C LEU A 375 0.65 -14.57 1.00
N GLU A 376 -0.40 -15.34 0.72
CA GLU A 376 -1.52 -15.58 1.62
C GLU A 376 -1.05 -16.24 2.92
N GLY A 377 -1.36 -15.62 4.06
CA GLY A 377 -0.93 -16.09 5.38
C GLY A 377 0.58 -15.97 5.64
N PHE A 378 1.35 -15.35 4.74
CA PHE A 378 2.79 -15.22 4.92
C PHE A 378 3.12 -14.25 6.05
N THR A 379 3.86 -14.74 7.03
CA THR A 379 4.38 -13.95 8.14
C THR A 379 5.88 -13.75 7.97
N PHE A 380 6.34 -12.53 8.21
CA PHE A 380 7.75 -12.17 8.04
C PHE A 380 8.18 -11.07 9.02
N ASP A 381 9.49 -10.87 9.13
CA ASP A 381 10.11 -9.82 9.91
C ASP A 381 11.39 -9.32 9.22
N GLY A 382 11.99 -8.26 9.75
CA GLY A 382 13.26 -7.72 9.29
C GLY A 382 13.16 -6.76 8.09
N LEU A 383 11.95 -6.38 7.68
CA LEU A 383 11.70 -5.35 6.66
C LEU A 383 11.24 -4.01 7.24
N GLY A 384 11.45 -3.79 8.53
CA GLY A 384 11.11 -2.56 9.26
C GLY A 384 9.70 -2.56 9.85
N ASN A 385 9.58 -1.99 11.05
CA ASN A 385 8.37 -1.89 11.83
C ASN A 385 7.76 -3.24 12.29
N GLY A 386 8.64 -4.21 12.65
CA GLY A 386 8.29 -5.43 13.35
C GLY A 386 7.61 -6.53 12.50
N PRO A 387 7.16 -7.59 13.20
CA PRO A 387 6.53 -8.74 12.55
C PRO A 387 5.28 -8.35 11.78
N THR A 388 5.16 -8.90 10.59
CA THR A 388 4.14 -8.54 9.61
C THR A 388 3.50 -9.78 9.01
N GLU A 389 2.22 -9.71 8.67
CA GLU A 389 1.48 -10.80 8.02
C GLU A 389 0.61 -10.28 6.88
N TYR A 390 0.58 -11.01 5.76
CA TYR A 390 -0.47 -10.87 4.76
C TYR A 390 -1.63 -11.78 5.10
N ARG A 391 -2.78 -11.21 5.45
CA ARG A 391 -4.00 -11.99 5.69
C ARG A 391 -4.55 -12.56 4.39
N ALA A 392 -4.92 -13.86 4.40
CA ALA A 392 -5.38 -14.57 3.20
C ALA A 392 -6.77 -14.11 2.72
N GLU A 393 -7.65 -13.68 3.63
CA GLU A 393 -9.06 -13.40 3.33
C GLU A 393 -9.28 -12.11 2.54
N ASP A 394 -8.34 -11.16 2.59
CA ASP A 394 -8.48 -9.87 1.93
C ASP A 394 -7.18 -9.28 1.39
N HIS A 395 -6.06 -10.01 1.51
CA HIS A 395 -4.72 -9.61 1.09
C HIS A 395 -4.23 -8.29 1.72
N GLN A 396 -4.78 -7.95 2.90
CA GLN A 396 -4.28 -6.85 3.71
C GLN A 396 -3.10 -7.29 4.55
N CYS A 397 -2.05 -6.47 4.54
CA CYS A 397 -0.91 -6.63 5.43
C CYS A 397 -1.19 -5.99 6.79
N PHE A 398 -0.83 -6.70 7.87
CA PHE A 398 -0.98 -6.23 9.25
C PHE A 398 0.36 -6.17 9.96
N LYS A 399 0.61 -5.06 10.59
CA LYS A 399 1.76 -4.75 11.44
C LYS A 399 1.42 -3.62 12.41
N ASP A 400 2.34 -3.24 13.28
CA ASP A 400 2.17 -2.10 14.15
C ASP A 400 1.95 -0.80 13.36
N VAL A 401 1.16 0.11 13.91
CA VAL A 401 0.90 1.45 13.35
C VAL A 401 1.50 2.49 14.27
N LEU A 402 2.23 3.44 13.70
CA LEU A 402 2.87 4.50 14.43
C LEU A 402 1.96 5.74 14.48
N VAL A 403 1.88 6.38 15.65
CA VAL A 403 1.39 7.76 15.74
C VAL A 403 2.60 8.69 15.84
N VAL A 404 2.59 9.68 14.96
CA VAL A 404 3.65 10.69 14.89
C VAL A 404 3.09 12.06 15.24
N LYS A 405 4.00 12.94 15.68
CA LYS A 405 3.69 14.32 16.02
C LYS A 405 4.73 15.26 15.39
N GLY A 406 4.30 16.40 14.92
CA GLY A 406 5.20 17.45 14.46
C GLY A 406 6.06 17.97 15.62
N LYS A 407 7.40 17.96 15.43
CA LYS A 407 8.36 18.41 16.43
C LYS A 407 8.27 19.92 16.65
N GLU A 408 8.36 20.33 17.90
CA GLU A 408 8.49 21.76 18.27
C GLU A 408 9.85 22.34 17.85
N ASN A 409 10.91 21.56 17.98
CA ASN A 409 12.28 21.96 17.70
C ASN A 409 12.97 20.93 16.81
N PRO A 410 12.72 20.94 15.48
CA PRO A 410 13.38 20.04 14.57
C PRO A 410 14.88 20.30 14.48
N THR A 411 15.70 19.24 14.45
CA THR A 411 17.17 19.33 14.35
C THR A 411 17.67 19.47 12.93
N SER A 412 16.82 19.17 11.96
CA SER A 412 17.10 19.35 10.53
C SER A 412 15.79 19.45 9.74
N LYS A 413 15.89 19.83 8.47
CA LYS A 413 14.72 19.87 7.55
C LYS A 413 14.05 18.51 7.32
N PHE A 414 14.70 17.42 7.71
CA PHE A 414 14.15 16.05 7.60
C PHE A 414 13.59 15.52 8.92
N ASP A 415 14.04 16.09 10.04
CA ASP A 415 13.71 15.65 11.40
C ASP A 415 12.50 16.43 11.96
N VAL A 416 11.43 16.45 11.17
CA VAL A 416 10.23 17.28 11.44
C VAL A 416 9.12 16.53 12.20
N LEU A 417 9.21 15.20 12.28
CA LEU A 417 8.25 14.35 12.99
C LEU A 417 8.95 13.50 14.06
N GLU A 418 8.25 13.22 15.13
CA GLU A 418 8.65 12.24 16.15
C GLU A 418 7.59 11.16 16.30
N VAL A 419 8.02 9.92 16.55
CA VAL A 419 7.12 8.81 16.87
C VAL A 419 6.75 8.96 18.37
N VAL A 420 5.47 9.14 18.66
CA VAL A 420 4.96 9.34 20.03
C VAL A 420 4.24 8.12 20.58
N GLU A 421 3.77 7.22 19.69
CA GLU A 421 3.11 5.97 20.08
C GLU A 421 3.35 4.90 19.01
N VAL A 422 3.52 3.66 19.45
CA VAL A 422 3.51 2.46 18.60
C VAL A 422 2.28 1.67 19.00
N THR A 423 1.27 1.70 18.17
CA THR A 423 0.03 0.94 18.39
C THR A 423 0.23 -0.49 17.90
N PRO A 424 0.20 -1.50 18.79
CA PRO A 424 0.42 -2.88 18.41
C PRO A 424 -0.60 -3.37 17.38
N ARG A 425 -0.16 -4.24 16.47
CA ARG A 425 -0.96 -4.91 15.44
C ARG A 425 -2.32 -5.38 15.97
N ALA A 426 -2.34 -6.08 17.10
CA ALA A 426 -3.58 -6.63 17.69
C ALA A 426 -4.65 -5.58 18.04
N LYS A 427 -4.30 -4.29 18.11
CA LYS A 427 -5.24 -3.18 18.35
C LYS A 427 -5.76 -2.52 17.08
N VAL A 428 -5.16 -2.82 15.94
CA VAL A 428 -5.54 -2.25 14.64
C VAL A 428 -6.07 -3.31 13.67
N GLU A 429 -6.01 -4.58 14.04
CA GLU A 429 -6.65 -5.67 13.29
C GLU A 429 -8.18 -5.57 13.34
N TYR A 430 -8.81 -6.06 12.30
CA TYR A 430 -10.25 -6.07 12.12
C TYR A 430 -10.68 -7.33 11.38
N ASP A 431 -11.97 -7.70 11.47
CA ASP A 431 -12.54 -8.82 10.72
C ASP A 431 -12.59 -8.48 9.22
N ALA A 432 -12.14 -9.40 8.37
CA ALA A 432 -12.06 -9.19 6.92
C ALA A 432 -13.41 -8.88 6.26
N SER A 433 -14.51 -9.23 6.92
CA SER A 433 -15.87 -9.03 6.40
C SER A 433 -16.39 -7.60 6.57
N ILE A 434 -15.80 -6.77 7.45
CA ILE A 434 -16.38 -5.46 7.80
C ILE A 434 -16.43 -4.47 6.63
N PHE A 435 -15.58 -4.64 5.62
CA PHE A 435 -15.55 -3.77 4.44
C PHE A 435 -16.17 -4.42 3.21
N GLY A 436 -16.78 -5.58 3.36
CA GLY A 436 -17.48 -6.30 2.27
C GLY A 436 -16.56 -6.75 1.14
N GLY A 437 -17.16 -6.93 -0.05
CA GLY A 437 -16.48 -7.41 -1.25
C GLY A 437 -16.13 -8.90 -1.19
N GLU A 438 -15.86 -9.46 -2.35
CA GLU A 438 -15.36 -10.82 -2.53
C GLU A 438 -13.96 -10.77 -3.16
N LEU A 439 -13.06 -11.60 -2.67
CA LEU A 439 -11.70 -11.66 -3.21
C LEU A 439 -11.72 -12.19 -4.65
N GLY A 440 -12.57 -13.18 -4.91
CA GLY A 440 -12.66 -13.88 -6.20
C GLY A 440 -11.55 -14.94 -6.34
N GLU A 441 -11.35 -15.39 -7.56
CA GLU A 441 -10.33 -16.36 -7.90
C GLU A 441 -9.13 -15.67 -8.57
N PHE A 442 -7.94 -16.25 -8.42
CA PHE A 442 -6.77 -15.80 -9.17
C PHE A 442 -6.99 -15.94 -10.67
N ASN A 443 -6.56 -14.94 -11.41
CA ASN A 443 -6.49 -14.98 -12.87
C ASN A 443 -5.01 -15.07 -13.29
N ASP A 444 -4.67 -16.13 -14.00
CA ASP A 444 -3.34 -16.37 -14.56
C ASP A 444 -3.22 -15.89 -16.01
N GLY A 445 -4.18 -15.10 -16.51
CA GLY A 445 -4.15 -14.55 -17.86
C GLY A 445 -4.43 -15.60 -18.96
N ALA A 446 -5.36 -16.53 -18.72
CA ALA A 446 -5.73 -17.58 -19.67
C ALA A 446 -6.68 -17.07 -20.77
#